data_36e68920629e11fceabf2ea4ecf25509
#
_entry.id   36e68920629e11fceabf2ea4ecf25509
#
_cell.length_a   1.000
_cell.length_b   1.000
_cell.length_c   1.000
_cell.angle_alpha   90.00
_cell.angle_beta   90.00
_cell.angle_gamma   90.00
#
_symmetry.space_group_name_H-M   'P 1'
#
loop_
_entity.id
_entity.type
_entity.pdbx_description
1 polymer ?
#
loop_
_entity_poly.entity_id
_entity_poly.type
_entity_poly.pdbx_seq_one_letter_code
_entity_poly.pdbx_strand_id
1 'polypeptide(L)'
;MKHGPIALIEQDSPVVVIAPNDGVQDRTMNAIHECKARGAKIILIHEEGDPIAEIGDVSIPIPATIPMLTPLLSVLPTQLIAYQTALSLGHDVDRPRNLAKSVTVE
;
A
#
# COMPACT_ATOMS: atom_id res chain seq x y z
N MET A 1 9.19 3.32 -10.57
CA MET A 1 8.42 2.20 -11.18
C MET A 1 9.07 1.68 -12.47
N LYS A 2 9.49 2.54 -13.40
CA LYS A 2 9.95 2.17 -14.77
C LYS A 2 11.07 1.14 -14.87
N HIS A 3 11.94 1.04 -13.87
CA HIS A 3 13.18 0.27 -13.94
C HIS A 3 13.09 -1.17 -13.42
N GLY A 4 11.90 -1.67 -13.15
CA GLY A 4 11.73 -3.04 -12.67
C GLY A 4 10.30 -3.38 -12.23
N PRO A 5 9.79 -2.86 -11.10
CA PRO A 5 8.53 -3.31 -10.50
C PRO A 5 7.32 -3.25 -11.42
N ILE A 6 7.29 -2.28 -12.34
CA ILE A 6 6.19 -2.14 -13.30
C ILE A 6 6.04 -3.35 -14.24
N ALA A 7 7.11 -4.11 -14.44
CA ALA A 7 7.07 -5.32 -15.28
C ALA A 7 6.26 -6.46 -14.64
N LEU A 8 6.04 -6.41 -13.33
CA LEU A 8 5.26 -7.39 -12.57
C LEU A 8 3.76 -7.08 -12.56
N ILE A 9 3.36 -5.93 -13.12
CA ILE A 9 1.95 -5.52 -13.13
C ILE A 9 1.26 -6.16 -14.33
N GLU A 10 0.26 -6.96 -14.02
CA GLU A 10 -0.67 -7.59 -14.96
C GLU A 10 -2.08 -7.04 -14.74
N GLN A 11 -3.00 -7.42 -15.62
CA GLN A 11 -4.41 -7.05 -15.50
C GLN A 11 -4.95 -7.44 -14.11
N ASP A 12 -5.62 -6.51 -13.45
CA ASP A 12 -6.20 -6.65 -12.10
C ASP A 12 -5.20 -6.86 -10.96
N SER A 13 -3.90 -6.72 -11.21
CA SER A 13 -2.90 -6.74 -10.14
C SER A 13 -3.18 -5.66 -9.09
N PRO A 14 -3.32 -6.02 -7.79
CA PRO A 14 -3.50 -5.02 -6.74
C PRO A 14 -2.20 -4.27 -6.48
N VAL A 15 -2.27 -2.95 -6.48
CA VAL A 15 -1.14 -2.08 -6.14
C VAL A 15 -1.57 -1.15 -5.00
N VAL A 16 -0.93 -1.29 -3.84
CA VAL A 16 -1.16 -0.40 -2.70
C VAL A 16 -0.25 0.82 -2.86
N VAL A 17 -0.85 1.99 -2.84
CA VAL A 17 -0.14 3.27 -2.94
C VAL A 17 -0.39 4.09 -1.69
N ILE A 18 0.68 4.59 -1.09
CA ILE A 18 0.62 5.56 0.00
C ILE A 18 0.95 6.93 -0.60
N ALA A 19 -0.01 7.84 -0.58
CA ALA A 19 0.09 9.15 -1.20
C ALA A 19 -0.26 10.26 -0.19
N PRO A 20 0.64 10.57 0.74
CA PRO A 20 0.45 11.71 1.61
C PRO A 20 0.49 13.01 0.80
N ASN A 21 -0.17 14.05 1.31
CA ASN A 21 -0.11 15.37 0.70
C ASN A 21 1.25 16.03 0.99
N ASP A 22 2.24 15.66 0.21
CA ASP A 22 3.60 16.16 0.31
C ASP A 22 4.04 16.79 -1.03
N GLY A 23 5.21 17.41 -1.04
CA GLY A 23 5.74 18.09 -2.23
C GLY A 23 6.11 17.15 -3.40
N VAL A 24 5.88 15.84 -3.29
CA VAL A 24 6.17 14.84 -4.34
C VAL A 24 4.94 14.11 -4.85
N GLN A 25 3.74 14.53 -4.42
CA GLN A 25 2.48 13.88 -4.78
C GLN A 25 2.26 13.79 -6.30
N ASP A 26 2.69 14.79 -7.08
CA ASP A 26 2.64 14.74 -8.55
C ASP A 26 3.39 13.55 -9.15
N ARG A 27 4.55 13.20 -8.54
CA ARG A 27 5.31 12.02 -8.97
C ARG A 27 4.60 10.72 -8.65
N THR A 28 3.92 10.69 -7.50
CA THR A 28 3.10 9.55 -7.08
C THR A 28 1.92 9.39 -8.03
N MET A 29 1.23 10.46 -8.40
CA MET A 29 0.15 10.44 -9.40
C MET A 29 0.62 9.88 -10.74
N ASN A 30 1.77 10.32 -11.24
CA ASN A 30 2.34 9.79 -12.48
C ASN A 30 2.59 8.27 -12.39
N ALA A 31 3.14 7.80 -11.26
CA ALA A 31 3.35 6.36 -11.05
C ALA A 31 2.03 5.58 -11.00
N ILE A 32 0.98 6.15 -10.40
CA ILE A 32 -0.38 5.55 -10.40
C ILE A 32 -0.90 5.40 -11.83
N HIS A 33 -0.79 6.46 -12.64
CA HIS A 33 -1.22 6.40 -14.05
C HIS A 33 -0.45 5.35 -14.86
N GLU A 34 0.85 5.23 -14.64
CA GLU A 34 1.66 4.17 -15.27
C GLU A 34 1.18 2.76 -14.88
N CYS A 35 0.81 2.55 -13.61
CA CYS A 35 0.26 1.27 -13.13
C CYS A 35 -1.12 1.00 -13.72
N LYS A 36 -2.01 1.99 -13.72
CA LYS A 36 -3.36 1.88 -14.29
C LYS A 36 -3.33 1.58 -15.79
N ALA A 37 -2.40 2.17 -16.54
CA ALA A 37 -2.22 1.89 -17.95
C ALA A 37 -1.88 0.41 -18.25
N ARG A 38 -1.41 -0.33 -17.24
CA ARG A 38 -1.14 -1.78 -17.31
C ARG A 38 -2.26 -2.64 -16.70
N GLY A 39 -3.36 -2.03 -16.32
CA GLY A 39 -4.52 -2.73 -15.77
C GLY A 39 -4.47 -2.97 -14.27
N ALA A 40 -3.58 -2.31 -13.53
CA ALA A 40 -3.54 -2.42 -12.08
C ALA A 40 -4.83 -1.92 -11.43
N LYS A 41 -5.19 -2.54 -10.29
CA LYS A 41 -6.20 -2.06 -9.34
C LYS A 41 -5.49 -1.30 -8.22
N ILE A 42 -5.81 -0.03 -8.08
CA ILE A 42 -5.14 0.86 -7.12
C ILE A 42 -5.90 0.90 -5.80
N ILE A 43 -5.24 0.48 -4.73
CA ILE A 43 -5.68 0.67 -3.35
C ILE A 43 -4.89 1.87 -2.81
N LEU A 44 -5.56 3.01 -2.69
CA LEU A 44 -4.93 4.29 -2.37
C LEU A 44 -5.12 4.65 -0.91
N ILE A 45 -4.04 4.83 -0.16
CA ILE A 45 -4.01 5.38 1.19
C ILE A 45 -3.63 6.86 1.06
N HIS A 46 -4.51 7.75 1.48
CA HIS A 46 -4.37 9.20 1.30
C HIS A 46 -4.85 9.97 2.54
N GLU A 47 -4.51 11.24 2.63
CA GLU A 47 -5.05 12.10 3.68
C GLU A 47 -6.54 12.39 3.43
N GLU A 48 -7.31 12.50 4.52
CA GLU A 48 -8.73 12.81 4.47
C GLU A 48 -8.97 14.17 3.79
N GLY A 49 -9.90 14.20 2.83
CA GLY A 49 -10.22 15.40 2.05
C GLY A 49 -9.28 15.67 0.87
N ASP A 50 -8.26 14.85 0.63
CA ASP A 50 -7.35 15.02 -0.50
C ASP A 50 -8.05 14.60 -1.81
N PRO A 51 -8.06 15.48 -2.85
CA PRO A 51 -8.63 15.17 -4.17
C PRO A 51 -8.02 13.94 -4.86
N ILE A 52 -6.81 13.53 -4.50
CA ILE A 52 -6.16 12.34 -5.05
C ILE A 52 -6.98 11.07 -4.81
N ALA A 53 -7.91 11.09 -3.85
CA ALA A 53 -8.82 9.99 -3.56
C ALA A 53 -9.54 9.45 -4.79
N GLU A 54 -9.88 10.32 -5.75
CA GLU A 54 -10.64 9.98 -6.96
C GLU A 54 -9.87 9.06 -7.92
N ILE A 55 -8.54 9.05 -7.83
CA ILE A 55 -7.72 8.22 -8.73
C ILE A 55 -7.64 6.76 -8.28
N GLY A 56 -7.94 6.45 -7.01
CA GLY A 56 -7.96 5.08 -6.49
C GLY A 56 -9.17 4.27 -6.95
N ASP A 57 -9.01 2.97 -7.17
CA ASP A 57 -10.14 2.05 -7.32
C ASP A 57 -10.74 1.72 -5.94
N VAL A 58 -9.90 1.72 -4.91
CA VAL A 58 -10.27 1.68 -3.49
C VAL A 58 -9.51 2.81 -2.79
N SER A 59 -10.21 3.63 -2.02
CA SER A 59 -9.63 4.74 -1.26
C SER A 59 -9.74 4.49 0.25
N ILE A 60 -8.62 4.66 0.95
CA ILE A 60 -8.51 4.50 2.39
C ILE A 60 -7.99 5.82 2.98
N PRO A 61 -8.88 6.65 3.52
CA PRO A 61 -8.46 7.91 4.13
C PRO A 61 -7.77 7.67 5.47
N ILE A 62 -6.72 8.45 5.72
CA ILE A 62 -6.08 8.58 7.04
C ILE A 62 -6.23 10.02 7.52
N PRO A 63 -6.30 10.28 8.83
CA PRO A 63 -6.34 11.65 9.35
C PRO A 63 -5.13 12.46 8.90
N ALA A 64 -5.35 13.71 8.51
CA ALA A 64 -4.27 14.65 8.26
C ALA A 64 -3.48 14.91 9.55
N THR A 65 -2.17 14.97 9.45
CA THR A 65 -1.28 15.19 10.58
C THR A 65 -0.03 15.94 10.13
N ILE A 66 0.86 16.25 11.07
CA ILE A 66 2.17 16.80 10.72
C ILE A 66 2.99 15.75 9.92
N PRO A 67 3.78 16.16 8.93
CA PRO A 67 4.49 15.24 8.02
C PRO A 67 5.33 14.18 8.73
N MET A 68 5.91 14.51 9.87
CA MET A 68 6.73 13.59 10.68
C MET A 68 5.94 12.38 11.21
N LEU A 69 4.62 12.52 11.46
CA LEU A 69 3.76 11.47 11.99
C LEU A 69 2.99 10.71 10.91
N THR A 70 2.98 11.19 9.67
CA THR A 70 2.27 10.54 8.55
C THR A 70 2.67 9.05 8.37
N PRO A 71 3.94 8.65 8.50
CA PRO A 71 4.31 7.24 8.39
C PRO A 71 3.66 6.35 9.45
N LEU A 72 3.45 6.86 10.69
CA LEU A 72 2.78 6.12 11.76
C LEU A 72 1.31 5.84 11.42
N LEU A 73 0.62 6.81 10.83
CA LEU A 73 -0.77 6.64 10.41
C LEU A 73 -0.88 5.76 9.17
N SER A 74 0.04 5.91 8.21
CA SER A 74 0.02 5.15 6.95
C SER A 74 0.31 3.66 7.14
N VAL A 75 1.06 3.29 8.16
CA VAL A 75 1.38 1.87 8.41
C VAL A 75 0.17 1.07 8.90
N LEU A 76 -0.78 1.69 9.61
CA LEU A 76 -1.93 1.00 10.17
C LEU A 76 -2.81 0.32 9.10
N PRO A 77 -3.28 1.03 8.04
CA PRO A 77 -4.04 0.38 6.99
C PRO A 77 -3.22 -0.67 6.23
N THR A 78 -1.92 -0.48 6.06
CA THR A 78 -1.08 -1.51 5.41
C THR A 78 -0.99 -2.79 6.24
N GLN A 79 -0.89 -2.68 7.55
CA GLN A 79 -0.92 -3.82 8.47
C GLN A 79 -2.28 -4.54 8.44
N LEU A 80 -3.38 -3.78 8.40
CA LEU A 80 -4.72 -4.35 8.29
C LEU A 80 -4.94 -5.08 6.96
N ILE A 81 -4.45 -4.53 5.84
CA ILE A 81 -4.49 -5.20 4.53
C ILE A 81 -3.71 -6.52 4.60
N ALA A 82 -2.50 -6.51 5.14
CA ALA A 82 -1.69 -7.70 5.26
C ALA A 82 -2.36 -8.77 6.15
N TYR A 83 -2.91 -8.35 7.29
CA TYR A 83 -3.64 -9.23 8.21
C TYR A 83 -4.86 -9.88 7.53
N GLN A 84 -5.73 -9.08 6.91
CA GLN A 84 -6.93 -9.58 6.24
C GLN A 84 -6.59 -10.48 5.05
N THR A 85 -5.55 -10.16 4.30
CA THR A 85 -5.08 -10.99 3.21
C THR A 85 -4.59 -12.35 3.71
N ALA A 86 -3.80 -12.36 4.79
CA ALA A 86 -3.32 -13.61 5.40
C ALA A 86 -4.48 -14.49 5.88
N LEU A 87 -5.48 -13.90 6.53
CA LEU A 87 -6.69 -14.63 6.96
C LEU A 87 -7.46 -15.20 5.77
N SER A 88 -7.65 -14.41 4.71
CA SER A 88 -8.36 -14.85 3.49
C SER A 88 -7.66 -16.01 2.79
N LEU A 89 -6.33 -16.08 2.89
CA LEU A 89 -5.52 -17.17 2.35
C LEU A 89 -5.40 -18.37 3.31
N GLY A 90 -6.03 -18.29 4.49
CA GLY A 90 -6.00 -19.37 5.48
C GLY A 90 -4.67 -19.48 6.23
N HIS A 91 -3.87 -18.43 6.26
CA HIS A 91 -2.61 -18.40 7.00
C HIS A 91 -2.84 -18.06 8.48
N ASP A 92 -2.03 -18.68 9.34
CA ASP A 92 -1.97 -18.30 10.76
C ASP A 92 -1.08 -17.06 10.90
N VAL A 93 -1.68 -15.93 11.27
CA VAL A 93 -0.99 -14.63 11.40
C VAL A 93 -0.10 -14.58 12.63
N ASP A 94 -0.39 -15.38 13.67
CA ASP A 94 0.38 -15.43 14.91
C ASP A 94 1.56 -16.41 14.83
N ARG A 95 1.51 -17.33 13.89
CA ARG A 95 2.53 -18.36 13.66
C ARG A 95 2.90 -18.48 12.18
N PRO A 96 3.53 -17.44 11.61
CA PRO A 96 3.95 -17.49 10.22
C PRO A 96 4.99 -18.61 10.03
N ARG A 97 4.71 -19.52 9.09
CA ARG A 97 5.46 -20.79 8.91
C ARG A 97 6.96 -20.61 8.65
N ASN A 98 7.38 -19.47 8.14
CA ASN A 98 8.78 -19.17 7.75
C ASN A 98 9.48 -18.23 8.72
N LEU A 99 8.85 -17.86 9.83
CA LEU A 99 9.40 -16.94 10.82
C LEU A 99 9.36 -17.58 12.20
N ALA A 100 10.44 -17.44 12.94
CA ALA A 100 10.52 -17.83 14.35
C ALA A 100 10.87 -16.61 15.21
N LYS A 101 10.30 -16.52 16.41
CA LYS A 101 10.60 -15.45 17.38
C LYS A 101 12.06 -15.48 17.85
N SER A 102 12.68 -16.63 17.81
CA SER A 102 14.09 -16.82 18.11
C SER A 102 14.65 -17.95 17.26
N VAL A 103 15.81 -17.76 16.70
CA VAL A 103 16.59 -18.84 16.07
C VAL A 103 17.71 -19.17 17.05
N THR A 104 17.60 -20.32 17.71
CA THR A 104 18.72 -20.89 18.46
C THR A 104 19.47 -21.84 17.55
N VAL A 105 20.72 -21.52 17.26
CA VAL A 105 21.66 -22.45 16.60
C VAL A 105 22.47 -23.10 17.73
N GLU A 106 22.25 -24.38 17.91
CA GLU A 106 23.12 -25.18 18.77
C GLU A 106 24.35 -25.65 17.99
#